data_811e954d826e373190edd3ec2153876b
#
_entry.id   811e954d826e373190edd3ec2153876b
#
_cell.length_a   1.000
_cell.length_b   1.000
_cell.length_c   1.000
_cell.angle_alpha   90.00
_cell.angle_beta   90.00
_cell.angle_gamma   90.00
#
_symmetry.space_group_name_H-M   'P 1'
#
loop_
_entity.id
_entity.type
_entity.pdbx_description
1 polymer ?
#
loop_
_entity_poly.entity_id
_entity_poly.type
_entity_poly.pdbx_seq_one_letter_code
_entity_poly.pdbx_strand_id
1 'polypeptide(L)'
;MIKENTLKIFLSNGITLTVKENEKIFIKGQEESFAELYELIATCISNKNNVEFSVEIDHEYEDENKKKKHQVVKHEYFIPSEKITWFMIEEV
;
A
#
# COMPACT_ATOMS: atom_id res chain seq x y z
N MET A 1 -11.79 17.35 11.00
CA MET A 1 -10.48 16.79 10.64
C MET A 1 -10.63 15.32 10.30
N ILE A 2 -10.24 14.93 9.11
CA ILE A 2 -10.28 13.54 8.70
C ILE A 2 -9.02 12.85 9.20
N LYS A 3 -9.21 11.81 10.01
CA LYS A 3 -8.07 10.99 10.47
C LYS A 3 -7.85 9.87 9.47
N GLU A 4 -6.66 9.80 8.94
CA GLU A 4 -6.27 8.78 7.98
C GLU A 4 -5.19 7.90 8.57
N ASN A 5 -5.48 6.60 8.64
CA ASN A 5 -4.48 5.64 9.05
C ASN A 5 -3.57 5.31 7.87
N THR A 6 -2.33 5.01 8.15
CA THR A 6 -1.37 4.60 7.13
C THR A 6 -0.70 3.30 7.53
N LEU A 7 -0.43 2.46 6.55
CA LEU A 7 0.39 1.27 6.74
C LEU A 7 1.76 1.56 6.14
N LYS A 8 2.80 1.41 6.94
CA LYS A 8 4.18 1.67 6.53
C LYS A 8 5.00 0.41 6.55
N ILE A 9 5.77 0.21 5.49
CA ILE A 9 6.70 -0.90 5.35
C ILE A 9 8.10 -0.33 5.20
N PHE A 10 8.98 -0.65 6.13
CA PHE A 10 10.34 -0.14 6.15
C PHE A 10 11.29 -1.17 5.55
N LEU A 11 12.00 -0.78 4.51
CA LEU A 11 12.91 -1.66 3.79
C LEU A 11 14.35 -1.47 4.24
N SER A 12 15.15 -2.50 4.08
CA SER A 12 16.55 -2.51 4.50
C SER A 12 17.43 -1.49 3.77
N ASN A 13 16.98 -1.01 2.61
CA ASN A 13 17.70 0.04 1.85
C ASN A 13 17.35 1.45 2.30
N GLY A 14 16.56 1.60 3.37
CA GLY A 14 16.13 2.91 3.89
C GLY A 14 14.87 3.47 3.27
N ILE A 15 14.30 2.80 2.27
CA ILE A 15 13.04 3.23 1.66
C ILE A 15 11.86 2.84 2.54
N THR A 16 10.90 3.75 2.70
CA THR A 16 9.64 3.47 3.38
C THR A 16 8.51 3.50 2.37
N LEU A 17 7.77 2.40 2.30
CA LEU A 17 6.54 2.34 1.49
C LEU A 17 5.36 2.70 2.38
N THR A 18 4.50 3.57 1.88
CA THR A 18 3.33 4.03 2.63
C THR A 18 2.06 3.75 1.83
N VAL A 19 1.12 3.07 2.46
CA VAL A 19 -0.22 2.84 1.90
C VAL A 19 -1.21 3.60 2.77
N LYS A 20 -2.04 4.44 2.12
CA LYS A 20 -3.05 5.23 2.82
C LYS A 20 -4.37 4.49 2.87
N GLU A 21 -5.14 4.77 3.92
CA GLU A 21 -6.43 4.10 4.14
C GLU A 21 -7.44 4.32 3.02
N ASN A 22 -7.37 5.48 2.34
CA ASN A 22 -8.27 5.78 1.22
C ASN A 22 -7.87 5.12 -0.10
N GLU A 23 -6.72 4.47 -0.14
CA GLU A 23 -6.27 3.74 -1.32
C GLU A 23 -6.85 2.32 -1.30
N LYS A 24 -7.13 1.77 -2.48
CA LYS A 24 -7.68 0.42 -2.59
C LYS A 24 -6.55 -0.59 -2.67
N ILE A 25 -6.60 -1.58 -1.78
CA ILE A 25 -5.59 -2.63 -1.70
C ILE A 25 -6.17 -3.89 -2.33
N PHE A 26 -5.38 -4.54 -3.18
CA PHE A 26 -5.77 -5.80 -3.81
C PHE A 26 -4.73 -6.87 -3.51
N ILE A 27 -5.20 -8.01 -3.03
CA ILE A 27 -4.37 -9.19 -2.77
C ILE A 27 -4.96 -10.32 -3.59
N LYS A 28 -4.17 -10.87 -4.50
CA LYS A 28 -4.62 -11.93 -5.42
C LYS A 28 -5.89 -11.56 -6.18
N GLY A 29 -5.97 -10.29 -6.60
CA GLY A 29 -7.09 -9.79 -7.37
C GLY A 29 -8.34 -9.43 -6.58
N GLN A 30 -8.31 -9.55 -5.26
CA GLN A 30 -9.44 -9.22 -4.38
C GLN A 30 -9.12 -7.99 -3.53
N GLU A 31 -10.08 -7.07 -3.44
CA GLU A 31 -9.95 -5.89 -2.59
C GLU A 31 -9.95 -6.31 -1.12
N GLU A 32 -8.96 -5.84 -0.37
CA GLU A 32 -8.75 -6.20 1.01
C GLU A 32 -8.52 -4.97 1.89
N SER A 33 -8.65 -5.15 3.19
CA SER A 33 -8.46 -4.10 4.19
C SER A 33 -6.99 -4.00 4.63
N PHE A 34 -6.68 -2.95 5.39
CA PHE A 34 -5.37 -2.82 6.06
C PHE A 34 -5.05 -4.02 6.93
N ALA A 35 -6.05 -4.53 7.68
CA ALA A 35 -5.85 -5.67 8.56
C ALA A 35 -5.40 -6.90 7.78
N GLU A 36 -6.02 -7.14 6.62
CA GLU A 36 -5.65 -8.27 5.75
C GLU A 36 -4.24 -8.09 5.18
N LEU A 37 -3.89 -6.87 4.76
CA LEU A 37 -2.54 -6.60 4.26
C LEU A 37 -1.50 -6.77 5.36
N TYR A 38 -1.80 -6.27 6.56
CA TYR A 38 -0.92 -6.43 7.72
C TYR A 38 -0.66 -7.91 8.01
N GLU A 39 -1.72 -8.73 8.03
CA GLU A 39 -1.60 -10.17 8.25
C GLU A 39 -0.82 -10.87 7.14
N LEU A 40 -1.03 -10.44 5.88
CA LEU A 40 -0.27 -10.98 4.76
C LEU A 40 1.21 -10.75 4.95
N ILE A 41 1.60 -9.54 5.31
CA ILE A 41 3.01 -9.18 5.53
C ILE A 41 3.59 -10.03 6.66
N ALA A 42 2.89 -10.10 7.80
CA ALA A 42 3.35 -10.87 8.95
C ALA A 42 3.53 -12.36 8.60
N THR A 43 2.56 -12.93 7.88
CA THR A 43 2.61 -14.33 7.47
C THR A 43 3.76 -14.58 6.49
N CYS A 44 3.95 -13.70 5.52
CA CYS A 44 5.04 -13.83 4.55
C CYS A 44 6.41 -13.75 5.21
N ILE A 45 6.59 -12.83 6.17
CA ILE A 45 7.84 -12.72 6.91
C ILE A 45 8.11 -14.00 7.71
N SER A 46 7.08 -14.51 8.38
CA SER A 46 7.18 -15.72 9.19
C SER A 46 7.55 -16.95 8.34
N ASN A 47 7.01 -17.03 7.13
CA ASN A 47 7.24 -18.18 6.23
C ASN A 47 8.35 -17.92 5.20
N LYS A 48 9.02 -16.77 5.26
CA LYS A 48 10.07 -16.36 4.33
C LYS A 48 9.59 -16.33 2.87
N ASN A 49 8.34 -15.94 2.66
CA ASN A 49 7.74 -15.77 1.36
C ASN A 49 7.80 -14.32 0.93
N ASN A 50 7.68 -14.08 -0.38
CA ASN A 50 7.59 -12.72 -0.91
C ASN A 50 6.22 -12.12 -0.63
N VAL A 51 6.18 -10.81 -0.39
CA VAL A 51 4.93 -10.07 -0.20
C VAL A 51 4.51 -9.50 -1.55
N GLU A 52 3.33 -9.88 -2.03
CA GLU A 52 2.79 -9.42 -3.30
C GLU A 52 1.42 -8.80 -3.09
N PHE A 53 1.24 -7.57 -3.52
CA PHE A 53 -0.04 -6.89 -3.49
C PHE A 53 -0.02 -5.72 -4.47
N SER A 54 -1.19 -5.18 -4.75
CA SER A 54 -1.29 -3.96 -5.56
C SER A 54 -2.16 -2.93 -4.85
N VAL A 55 -1.95 -1.67 -5.22
CA VAL A 55 -2.70 -0.54 -4.67
C VAL A 55 -3.19 0.31 -5.82
N GLU A 56 -4.47 0.65 -5.81
CA GLU A 56 -5.04 1.59 -6.76
C GLU A 56 -5.24 2.93 -6.09
N ILE A 57 -4.71 3.97 -6.71
CA ILE A 57 -4.75 5.33 -6.22
C ILE A 57 -5.54 6.17 -7.23
N ASP A 58 -6.60 6.84 -6.75
CA ASP A 58 -7.36 7.77 -7.59
C ASP A 58 -6.64 9.11 -7.57
N HIS A 59 -6.12 9.50 -8.72
CA HIS A 59 -5.38 10.74 -8.90
C HIS A 59 -6.24 11.76 -9.64
N GLU A 60 -6.51 12.90 -8.99
CA GLU A 60 -7.24 14.01 -9.58
C GLU A 60 -6.24 14.98 -10.21
N TYR A 61 -6.51 15.39 -11.44
CA TYR A 61 -5.67 16.37 -12.15
C TYR A 61 -6.54 17.31 -12.98
N GLU A 62 -5.97 18.47 -13.34
CA GLU A 62 -6.62 19.41 -14.24
C GLU A 62 -6.07 19.26 -15.65
N ASP A 63 -6.97 19.25 -16.65
CA ASP A 63 -6.55 19.22 -18.04
C ASP A 63 -6.26 20.64 -18.56
N GLU A 64 -5.94 20.75 -19.86
CA GLU A 64 -5.62 22.02 -20.50
C GLU A 64 -6.78 23.03 -20.43
N ASN A 65 -8.00 22.57 -20.31
CA ASN A 65 -9.22 23.39 -20.21
C ASN A 65 -9.62 23.65 -18.76
N LYS A 66 -8.74 23.36 -17.79
CA LYS A 66 -8.99 23.49 -16.34
C LYS A 66 -10.16 22.65 -15.85
N LYS A 67 -10.48 21.58 -16.55
CA LYS A 67 -11.48 20.61 -16.11
C LYS A 67 -10.83 19.58 -15.22
N LYS A 68 -11.49 19.25 -14.12
CA LYS A 68 -11.02 18.21 -13.20
C LYS A 68 -11.26 16.84 -13.81
N LYS A 69 -10.22 16.03 -13.87
CA LYS A 69 -10.27 14.66 -14.34
C LYS A 69 -9.64 13.74 -13.33
N HIS A 70 -10.04 12.48 -13.36
CA HIS A 70 -9.54 11.44 -12.49
C HIS A 70 -8.80 10.39 -13.29
N GLN A 71 -7.69 9.94 -12.75
CA GLN A 71 -6.92 8.85 -13.31
C GLN A 71 -6.62 7.87 -12.20
N VAL A 72 -6.92 6.58 -12.44
CA VAL A 72 -6.56 5.53 -11.50
C VAL A 72 -5.16 5.05 -11.83
N VAL A 73 -4.27 5.15 -10.85
CA VAL A 73 -2.90 4.67 -10.95
C VAL A 73 -2.77 3.41 -10.13
N LYS A 74 -2.24 2.35 -10.74
CA LYS A 74 -2.04 1.08 -10.07
C LYS A 74 -0.56 0.87 -9.78
N HIS A 75 -0.23 0.66 -8.52
CA HIS A 75 1.11 0.29 -8.09
C HIS A 75 1.13 -1.18 -7.72
N GLU A 76 1.98 -1.95 -8.35
CA GLU A 76 2.16 -3.36 -8.01
C GLU A 76 3.44 -3.51 -7.21
N TYR A 77 3.34 -4.21 -6.09
CA TYR A 77 4.46 -4.42 -5.18
C TYR A 77 4.82 -5.89 -5.12
N PHE A 78 6.09 -6.15 -5.28
CA PHE A 78 6.70 -7.47 -5.06
C PHE A 78 7.89 -7.23 -4.14
N ILE A 79 7.76 -7.65 -2.88
CA ILE A 79 8.75 -7.35 -1.85
C ILE A 79 9.26 -8.65 -1.25
N PRO A 80 10.54 -8.99 -1.43
CA PRO A 80 11.12 -10.12 -0.71
C PRO A 80 11.04 -9.86 0.79
N SER A 81 10.50 -10.82 1.55
CA SER A 81 10.30 -10.63 2.99
C SER A 81 11.60 -10.32 3.73
N GLU A 82 12.73 -10.85 3.26
CA GLU A 82 14.04 -10.58 3.85
C GLU A 82 14.47 -9.12 3.75
N LYS A 83 13.85 -8.34 2.85
CA LYS A 83 14.14 -6.91 2.69
C LYS A 83 13.30 -6.04 3.60
N ILE A 84 12.32 -6.60 4.29
CA ILE A 84 11.47 -5.85 5.21
C ILE A 84 12.13 -5.83 6.59
N THR A 85 12.47 -4.63 7.06
CA THR A 85 13.04 -4.45 8.39
C THR A 85 11.94 -4.51 9.45
N TRP A 86 10.85 -3.78 9.25
CA TRP A 86 9.66 -3.82 10.08
C TRP A 86 8.50 -3.12 9.37
N PHE A 87 7.32 -3.24 9.93
CA PHE A 87 6.12 -2.63 9.36
C PHE A 87 5.16 -2.28 10.48
N MET A 88 4.30 -1.31 10.22
CA MET A 88 3.35 -0.83 11.23
C MET A 88 2.13 -0.19 10.60
N ILE A 89 1.05 -0.15 11.37
CA ILE A 89 -0.09 0.71 11.05
C ILE A 89 0.02 1.91 11.98
N GLU A 90 0.14 3.09 11.38
CA GLU A 90 0.16 4.34 12.14
C GLU A 90 -1.27 4.87 12.21
N GLU A 91 -1.81 4.96 13.42
CA GLU A 91 -3.14 5.50 13.67
C GLU A 91 -3.02 6.96 14.08
N VAL A 92 -3.87 7.77 13.49
CA VAL A 92 -3.86 9.22 13.73
C VAL A 92 -5.00 9.62 14.64
#